data_29748091b906caf42e56cbc5b954eb01
#
_entry.id   29748091b906caf42e56cbc5b954eb01
#
_cell.length_a   1.000
_cell.length_b   1.000
_cell.length_c   1.000
_cell.angle_alpha   90.00
_cell.angle_beta   90.00
_cell.angle_gamma   90.00
#
_symmetry.space_group_name_H-M   'P 1'
#
loop_
_entity.id
_entity.type
_entity.pdbx_description
1 polymer ?
#
loop_
_entity_poly.entity_id
_entity_poly.type
_entity_poly.pdbx_seq_one_letter_code
_entity_poly.pdbx_strand_id
1 'polypeptide(L)'
;MIRKKINKRIKKNKYRIALVMAFIVTILIVSLICFKVSKEKEIAKYDSEIIIFKGNGDQLEAITLKELREIGSEVKNVSTNKGLEKTSIEGVSLEKIIGKLDYNFKDSSVIDVEDDEGNTKKISMSQALEPDRVYLVYKLADTPVYDVNPKYGKIILIDIASDSSSSWIRNVKTLDIR
;
A
#
# COMPACT_ATOMS: atom_id res chain seq x y z
N MET A 1 -46.14 28.01 -38.46
CA MET A 1 -45.99 28.35 -37.03
C MET A 1 -45.64 27.14 -36.13
N ILE A 2 -46.12 25.94 -36.43
CA ILE A 2 -45.95 24.70 -35.63
C ILE A 2 -44.49 24.21 -35.56
N ARG A 3 -43.72 24.20 -36.65
CA ARG A 3 -42.31 23.74 -36.68
C ARG A 3 -41.39 24.52 -35.72
N LYS A 4 -41.57 25.84 -35.56
CA LYS A 4 -40.78 26.65 -34.62
C LYS A 4 -41.05 26.27 -33.13
N LYS A 5 -42.29 25.90 -32.78
CA LYS A 5 -42.62 25.44 -31.41
C LYS A 5 -42.04 24.09 -31.07
N ILE A 6 -42.01 23.15 -32.03
CA ILE A 6 -41.39 21.80 -31.85
C ILE A 6 -39.90 21.91 -31.62
N ASN A 7 -39.19 22.67 -32.46
CA ASN A 7 -37.74 22.88 -32.30
C ASN A 7 -37.35 23.53 -30.97
N LYS A 8 -38.20 24.45 -30.47
CA LYS A 8 -37.97 25.09 -29.14
C LYS A 8 -38.14 24.10 -27.97
N ARG A 9 -39.11 23.17 -28.08
CA ARG A 9 -39.32 22.10 -27.09
C ARG A 9 -38.22 21.07 -27.11
N ILE A 10 -37.73 20.64 -28.26
CA ILE A 10 -36.61 19.70 -28.42
C ILE A 10 -35.32 20.31 -27.83
N LYS A 11 -35.04 21.59 -28.13
CA LYS A 11 -33.88 22.30 -27.59
C LYS A 11 -33.92 22.39 -26.06
N LYS A 12 -35.10 22.72 -25.49
CA LYS A 12 -35.33 22.80 -24.04
C LYS A 12 -35.16 21.45 -23.35
N ASN A 13 -35.58 20.34 -23.97
CA ASN A 13 -35.37 19.00 -23.42
C ASN A 13 -33.88 18.56 -23.46
N LYS A 14 -33.16 18.89 -24.54
CA LYS A 14 -31.72 18.62 -24.62
C LYS A 14 -30.92 19.33 -23.49
N TYR A 15 -31.23 20.59 -23.21
CA TYR A 15 -30.63 21.31 -22.10
C TYR A 15 -30.95 20.70 -20.73
N ARG A 16 -32.20 20.25 -20.51
CA ARG A 16 -32.57 19.58 -19.26
C ARG A 16 -31.89 18.26 -19.09
N ILE A 17 -31.73 17.45 -20.14
CA ILE A 17 -31.01 16.19 -20.12
C ILE A 17 -29.53 16.46 -19.86
N ALA A 18 -28.90 17.44 -20.52
CA ALA A 18 -27.53 17.81 -20.29
C ALA A 18 -27.26 18.27 -18.86
N LEU A 19 -28.18 19.03 -18.26
CA LEU A 19 -28.10 19.50 -16.88
C LEU A 19 -28.19 18.32 -15.87
N VAL A 20 -29.14 17.40 -16.12
CA VAL A 20 -29.26 16.17 -15.30
C VAL A 20 -28.00 15.31 -15.40
N MET A 21 -27.47 15.12 -16.60
CA MET A 21 -26.22 14.36 -16.81
C MET A 21 -25.04 15.03 -16.10
N ALA A 22 -24.90 16.36 -16.20
CA ALA A 22 -23.87 17.10 -15.49
C ALA A 22 -23.98 16.90 -13.96
N PHE A 23 -25.21 16.96 -13.43
CA PHE A 23 -25.46 16.74 -12.00
C PHE A 23 -25.10 15.33 -11.55
N ILE A 24 -25.44 14.29 -12.34
CA ILE A 24 -25.05 12.89 -12.06
C ILE A 24 -23.53 12.75 -12.05
N VAL A 25 -22.83 13.32 -13.04
CA VAL A 25 -21.35 13.28 -13.11
C VAL A 25 -20.73 13.96 -11.89
N THR A 26 -21.27 15.11 -11.47
CA THR A 26 -20.79 15.81 -10.27
C THR A 26 -20.96 14.96 -9.01
N ILE A 27 -22.11 14.30 -8.83
CA ILE A 27 -22.34 13.39 -7.69
C ILE A 27 -21.35 12.24 -7.71
N LEU A 28 -21.09 11.64 -8.87
CA LEU A 28 -20.12 10.55 -8.99
C LEU A 28 -18.70 11.00 -8.62
N ILE A 29 -18.27 12.18 -9.09
CA ILE A 29 -16.94 12.73 -8.75
C ILE A 29 -16.84 13.00 -7.24
N VAL A 30 -17.85 13.64 -6.64
CA VAL A 30 -17.86 13.89 -5.19
C VAL A 30 -17.84 12.59 -4.40
N SER A 31 -18.62 11.60 -4.82
CA SER A 31 -18.62 10.27 -4.17
C SER A 31 -17.25 9.59 -4.22
N LEU A 32 -16.55 9.63 -5.35
CA LEU A 32 -15.20 9.09 -5.50
C LEU A 32 -14.19 9.83 -4.61
N ILE A 33 -14.27 11.15 -4.53
CA ILE A 33 -13.40 11.95 -3.66
C ILE A 33 -13.66 11.59 -2.18
N CYS A 34 -14.92 11.55 -1.76
CA CYS A 34 -15.29 11.18 -0.39
C CYS A 34 -14.81 9.77 -0.03
N PHE A 35 -14.95 8.82 -0.96
CA PHE A 35 -14.46 7.45 -0.76
C PHE A 35 -12.94 7.41 -0.57
N LYS A 36 -12.17 8.10 -1.43
CA LYS A 36 -10.71 8.18 -1.32
C LYS A 36 -10.27 8.81 0.00
N VAL A 37 -10.88 9.94 0.39
CA VAL A 37 -10.58 10.61 1.66
C VAL A 37 -10.90 9.72 2.87
N SER A 38 -11.98 8.95 2.81
CA SER A 38 -12.34 8.00 3.88
C SER A 38 -11.28 6.92 4.04
N LYS A 39 -10.80 6.33 2.93
CA LYS A 39 -9.74 5.31 2.93
C LYS A 39 -8.40 5.83 3.44
N GLU A 40 -8.05 7.07 3.11
CA GLU A 40 -6.85 7.72 3.67
C GLU A 40 -6.95 7.93 5.20
N LYS A 41 -8.13 8.29 5.71
CA LYS A 41 -8.35 8.40 7.16
C LYS A 41 -8.22 7.07 7.90
N GLU A 42 -8.61 5.96 7.28
CA GLU A 42 -8.50 4.63 7.88
C GLU A 42 -7.03 4.24 8.13
N ILE A 43 -6.12 4.54 7.22
CA ILE A 43 -4.69 4.23 7.40
C ILE A 43 -3.99 5.26 8.30
N ALA A 44 -4.42 6.52 8.28
CA ALA A 44 -3.81 7.60 9.05
C ALA A 44 -3.80 7.35 10.58
N LYS A 45 -4.71 6.52 11.09
CA LYS A 45 -4.71 6.11 12.51
C LYS A 45 -3.47 5.31 12.90
N TYR A 46 -2.74 4.75 11.93
CA TYR A 46 -1.51 3.99 12.13
C TYR A 46 -0.25 4.75 11.71
N ASP A 47 -0.37 6.01 11.29
CA ASP A 47 0.75 6.83 10.77
C ASP A 47 1.92 6.97 11.75
N SER A 48 1.66 6.85 13.07
CA SER A 48 2.68 6.90 14.12
C SER A 48 3.39 5.56 14.38
N GLU A 49 3.01 4.48 13.68
CA GLU A 49 3.71 3.20 13.82
C GLU A 49 5.14 3.32 13.32
N ILE A 50 6.10 2.80 14.08
CA ILE A 50 7.52 2.94 13.80
C ILE A 50 8.10 1.60 13.35
N ILE A 51 8.94 1.66 12.31
CA ILE A 51 9.79 0.57 11.84
C ILE A 51 11.24 1.01 12.09
N ILE A 52 12.04 0.14 12.71
CA ILE A 52 13.43 0.40 13.03
C ILE A 52 14.31 -0.28 11.98
N PHE A 53 15.21 0.49 11.38
CA PHE A 53 16.25 -0.01 10.50
C PHE A 53 17.57 -0.01 11.25
N LYS A 54 18.27 -1.15 11.20
CA LYS A 54 19.59 -1.36 11.81
C LYS A 54 20.60 -1.76 10.75
N GLY A 55 21.88 -1.48 11.02
CA GLY A 55 23.00 -2.01 10.27
C GLY A 55 23.98 -2.68 11.23
N ASN A 56 24.18 -3.98 11.12
CA ASN A 56 24.99 -4.79 12.02
C ASN A 56 24.65 -4.63 13.52
N GLY A 57 23.34 -4.47 13.81
CA GLY A 57 22.82 -4.30 15.17
C GLY A 57 22.71 -2.85 15.66
N ASP A 58 23.39 -1.90 15.02
CA ASP A 58 23.28 -0.48 15.37
C ASP A 58 22.09 0.15 14.68
N GLN A 59 21.31 0.95 15.42
CA GLN A 59 20.16 1.64 14.84
C GLN A 59 20.65 2.72 13.87
N LEU A 60 20.20 2.62 12.61
CA LEU A 60 20.46 3.60 11.56
C LEU A 60 19.34 4.65 11.52
N GLU A 61 18.11 4.20 11.43
CA GLU A 61 16.95 5.06 11.26
C GLU A 61 15.70 4.43 11.89
N ALA A 62 14.76 5.28 12.29
CA ALA A 62 13.42 4.89 12.71
C ALA A 62 12.42 5.66 11.86
N ILE A 63 11.68 4.94 11.00
CA ILE A 63 10.77 5.51 10.01
C ILE A 63 9.34 5.25 10.48
N THR A 64 8.52 6.29 10.53
CA THR A 64 7.07 6.14 10.79
C THR A 64 6.37 5.55 9.57
N LEU A 65 5.19 4.95 9.77
CA LEU A 65 4.38 4.47 8.65
C LEU A 65 4.02 5.61 7.68
N LYS A 66 3.81 6.83 8.19
CA LYS A 66 3.58 8.00 7.36
C LYS A 66 4.77 8.28 6.44
N GLU A 67 5.99 8.35 7.00
CA GLU A 67 7.23 8.57 6.23
C GLU A 67 7.49 7.42 5.25
N LEU A 68 7.22 6.17 5.67
CA LEU A 68 7.30 5.01 4.78
C LEU A 68 6.41 5.19 3.54
N ARG A 69 5.16 5.63 3.71
CA ARG A 69 4.22 5.89 2.61
C ARG A 69 4.71 6.99 1.67
N GLU A 70 5.41 7.98 2.18
CA GLU A 70 5.97 9.10 1.40
C GLU A 70 7.20 8.68 0.55
N ILE A 71 7.85 7.55 0.87
CA ILE A 71 8.97 7.01 0.08
C ILE A 71 8.53 6.61 -1.33
N GLY A 72 7.32 6.09 -1.47
CA GLY A 72 6.77 5.71 -2.78
C GLY A 72 5.91 4.46 -2.69
N SER A 73 4.66 4.65 -2.25
CA SER A 73 3.67 3.58 -2.14
C SER A 73 3.24 3.05 -3.51
N GLU A 74 3.12 1.75 -3.62
CA GLU A 74 2.67 1.05 -4.82
C GLU A 74 1.59 0.03 -4.50
N VAL A 75 0.70 -0.18 -5.47
CA VAL A 75 -0.32 -1.24 -5.42
C VAL A 75 0.12 -2.38 -6.33
N LYS A 76 0.21 -3.59 -5.78
CA LYS A 76 0.55 -4.81 -6.50
C LYS A 76 -0.50 -5.89 -6.23
N ASN A 77 -0.60 -6.87 -7.13
CA ASN A 77 -1.39 -8.08 -6.91
C ASN A 77 -0.46 -9.22 -6.52
N VAL A 78 -0.78 -9.90 -5.43
CA VAL A 78 -0.02 -11.06 -4.94
C VAL A 78 -0.89 -12.31 -4.94
N SER A 79 -0.26 -13.43 -5.18
CA SER A 79 -0.91 -14.73 -5.09
C SER A 79 -0.99 -15.18 -3.62
N THR A 80 -2.08 -15.82 -3.28
CA THR A 80 -2.32 -16.45 -1.98
C THR A 80 -2.82 -17.87 -2.19
N ASN A 81 -2.92 -18.64 -1.11
CA ASN A 81 -3.48 -20.00 -1.16
C ASN A 81 -2.88 -20.86 -2.29
N LYS A 82 -1.52 -20.90 -2.38
CA LYS A 82 -0.77 -21.62 -3.41
C LYS A 82 -1.14 -21.21 -4.84
N GLY A 83 -1.31 -19.91 -5.05
CA GLY A 83 -1.63 -19.32 -6.34
C GLY A 83 -3.12 -19.38 -6.76
N LEU A 84 -3.99 -20.00 -5.94
CA LEU A 84 -5.41 -20.16 -6.27
C LEU A 84 -6.22 -18.86 -6.10
N GLU A 85 -5.72 -17.95 -5.27
CA GLU A 85 -6.38 -16.68 -4.98
C GLU A 85 -5.40 -15.52 -5.20
N LYS A 86 -5.92 -14.34 -5.45
CA LYS A 86 -5.16 -13.10 -5.57
C LYS A 86 -5.73 -12.04 -4.66
N THR A 87 -4.86 -11.23 -4.07
CA THR A 87 -5.24 -10.04 -3.31
C THR A 87 -4.38 -8.87 -3.74
N SER A 88 -4.94 -7.65 -3.68
CA SER A 88 -4.13 -6.44 -3.83
C SER A 88 -3.43 -6.13 -2.52
N ILE A 89 -2.20 -5.65 -2.63
CA ILE A 89 -1.41 -5.10 -1.52
C ILE A 89 -1.08 -3.66 -1.82
N GLU A 90 -0.98 -2.82 -0.79
CA GLU A 90 -0.39 -1.49 -0.88
C GLU A 90 0.76 -1.40 0.11
N GLY A 91 1.94 -1.05 -0.41
CA GLY A 91 3.18 -1.04 0.35
C GLY A 91 4.30 -0.32 -0.37
N VAL A 92 5.50 -0.38 0.21
CA VAL A 92 6.72 0.20 -0.35
C VAL A 92 7.73 -0.90 -0.57
N SER A 93 8.37 -0.93 -1.75
CA SER A 93 9.39 -1.93 -2.04
C SER A 93 10.62 -1.72 -1.16
N LEU A 94 11.20 -2.82 -0.69
CA LEU A 94 12.32 -2.78 0.24
C LEU A 94 13.57 -2.19 -0.41
N GLU A 95 13.78 -2.45 -1.67
CA GLU A 95 14.86 -1.86 -2.48
C GLU A 95 14.82 -0.32 -2.46
N LYS A 96 13.62 0.31 -2.57
CA LYS A 96 13.47 1.77 -2.50
C LYS A 96 13.78 2.31 -1.10
N ILE A 97 13.39 1.57 -0.07
CA ILE A 97 13.65 1.96 1.32
C ILE A 97 15.16 1.90 1.57
N ILE A 98 15.81 0.77 1.27
CA ILE A 98 17.25 0.57 1.43
C ILE A 98 18.04 1.62 0.63
N GLY A 99 17.59 1.94 -0.58
CA GLY A 99 18.23 2.96 -1.42
C GLY A 99 18.14 4.39 -0.85
N LYS A 100 17.28 4.65 0.14
CA LYS A 100 17.18 5.93 0.85
C LYS A 100 17.97 5.99 2.15
N LEU A 101 18.33 4.83 2.73
CA LEU A 101 19.14 4.78 3.92
C LEU A 101 20.59 5.23 3.59
N ASP A 102 21.10 6.19 4.34
CA ASP A 102 22.49 6.68 4.18
C ASP A 102 23.47 5.72 4.88
N TYR A 103 23.62 4.52 4.31
CA TYR A 103 24.47 3.48 4.85
C TYR A 103 25.10 2.63 3.74
N ASN A 104 26.33 2.15 3.98
CA ASN A 104 27.04 1.30 3.02
C ASN A 104 26.75 -0.18 3.27
N PHE A 105 25.92 -0.77 2.44
CA PHE A 105 25.49 -2.17 2.54
C PHE A 105 26.31 -3.15 1.67
N LYS A 106 27.50 -2.75 1.17
CA LYS A 106 28.28 -3.57 0.22
C LYS A 106 28.62 -4.96 0.74
N ASP A 107 28.89 -5.06 2.04
CA ASP A 107 29.29 -6.31 2.68
C ASP A 107 28.10 -7.04 3.33
N SER A 108 26.91 -6.48 3.23
CA SER A 108 25.70 -7.07 3.82
C SER A 108 25.12 -8.14 2.90
N SER A 109 24.84 -9.31 3.47
CA SER A 109 24.32 -10.46 2.71
C SER A 109 22.89 -10.88 3.10
N VAL A 110 22.43 -10.45 4.27
CA VAL A 110 21.18 -10.88 4.87
C VAL A 110 20.50 -9.73 5.61
N ILE A 111 19.17 -9.77 5.67
CA ILE A 111 18.37 -8.90 6.52
C ILE A 111 17.63 -9.78 7.52
N ASP A 112 17.86 -9.53 8.79
CA ASP A 112 17.12 -10.11 9.90
C ASP A 112 15.85 -9.27 10.12
N VAL A 113 14.68 -9.86 9.87
CA VAL A 113 13.39 -9.22 10.05
C VAL A 113 12.79 -9.70 11.37
N GLU A 114 12.64 -8.79 12.31
CA GLU A 114 12.15 -9.06 13.67
C GLU A 114 10.70 -8.57 13.83
N ASP A 115 9.86 -9.40 14.45
CA ASP A 115 8.50 -9.04 14.82
C ASP A 115 8.43 -8.39 16.22
N ASP A 116 7.24 -8.05 16.69
CA ASP A 116 7.02 -7.45 18.02
C ASP A 116 7.23 -8.41 19.20
N GLU A 117 7.28 -9.72 18.94
CA GLU A 117 7.57 -10.74 19.94
C GLU A 117 9.08 -11.08 20.01
N GLY A 118 9.89 -10.48 19.12
CA GLY A 118 11.34 -10.74 19.01
C GLY A 118 11.70 -11.97 18.19
N ASN A 119 10.73 -12.58 17.48
CA ASN A 119 11.04 -13.65 16.54
C ASN A 119 11.70 -13.08 15.29
N THR A 120 12.75 -13.75 14.82
CA THR A 120 13.53 -13.29 13.67
C THR A 120 13.37 -14.23 12.49
N LYS A 121 13.12 -13.66 11.31
CA LYS A 121 13.17 -14.36 10.01
C LYS A 121 14.22 -13.68 9.12
N LYS A 122 14.90 -14.48 8.28
CA LYS A 122 15.94 -14.01 7.38
C LYS A 122 15.46 -13.92 5.96
N ILE A 123 15.85 -12.85 5.29
CA ILE A 123 15.76 -12.70 3.84
C ILE A 123 17.12 -12.35 3.29
N SER A 124 17.47 -12.81 2.09
CA SER A 124 18.76 -12.44 1.48
C SER A 124 18.73 -10.99 1.00
N MET A 125 19.90 -10.32 1.06
CA MET A 125 20.04 -8.97 0.54
C MET A 125 19.76 -8.93 -0.97
N SER A 126 20.10 -9.98 -1.72
CA SER A 126 19.80 -10.10 -3.15
C SER A 126 18.27 -10.10 -3.42
N GLN A 127 17.48 -10.77 -2.57
CA GLN A 127 16.01 -10.71 -2.68
C GLN A 127 15.45 -9.32 -2.33
N ALA A 128 16.01 -8.70 -1.28
CA ALA A 128 15.56 -7.38 -0.82
C ALA A 128 15.85 -6.26 -1.82
N LEU A 129 16.96 -6.37 -2.57
CA LEU A 129 17.38 -5.41 -3.58
C LEU A 129 16.84 -5.71 -4.99
N GLU A 130 16.18 -6.86 -5.19
CA GLU A 130 15.54 -7.16 -6.46
C GLU A 130 14.35 -6.20 -6.66
N PRO A 131 14.36 -5.43 -7.77
CA PRO A 131 13.31 -4.45 -8.01
C PRO A 131 11.91 -5.06 -7.95
N ASP A 132 11.01 -4.37 -7.29
CA ASP A 132 9.59 -4.75 -7.21
C ASP A 132 9.32 -6.16 -6.64
N ARG A 133 10.20 -6.70 -5.80
CA ARG A 133 10.05 -8.06 -5.26
C ARG A 133 9.56 -8.12 -3.83
N VAL A 134 10.23 -7.45 -2.91
CA VAL A 134 9.91 -7.52 -1.47
C VAL A 134 9.30 -6.20 -1.04
N TYR A 135 8.15 -6.27 -0.36
CA TYR A 135 7.39 -5.09 0.07
C TYR A 135 7.15 -5.08 1.57
N LEU A 136 7.31 -3.91 2.18
CA LEU A 136 6.67 -3.58 3.45
C LEU A 136 5.24 -3.11 3.16
N VAL A 137 4.27 -3.92 3.56
CA VAL A 137 2.86 -3.78 3.20
C VAL A 137 2.07 -3.33 4.41
N TYR A 138 1.22 -2.33 4.23
CA TYR A 138 0.37 -1.75 5.26
C TYR A 138 -1.14 -1.80 4.93
N LYS A 139 -1.52 -2.17 3.67
CA LYS A 139 -2.91 -2.47 3.30
C LYS A 139 -3.00 -3.77 2.52
N LEU A 140 -4.11 -4.50 2.75
CA LEU A 140 -4.56 -5.67 1.99
C LEU A 140 -5.97 -5.38 1.49
N ALA A 141 -6.23 -5.54 0.18
CA ALA A 141 -7.53 -5.27 -0.44
C ALA A 141 -8.10 -3.89 -0.02
N ASP A 142 -7.28 -2.83 -0.12
CA ASP A 142 -7.60 -1.44 0.26
C ASP A 142 -7.92 -1.20 1.75
N THR A 143 -7.71 -2.19 2.61
CA THR A 143 -7.95 -2.10 4.05
C THR A 143 -6.62 -2.19 4.81
N PRO A 144 -6.41 -1.38 5.87
CA PRO A 144 -5.21 -1.50 6.70
C PRO A 144 -5.01 -2.94 7.18
N VAL A 145 -3.76 -3.43 7.15
CA VAL A 145 -3.42 -4.83 7.48
C VAL A 145 -3.99 -5.25 8.84
N TYR A 146 -3.86 -4.39 9.84
CA TYR A 146 -4.37 -4.64 11.19
C TYR A 146 -5.89 -4.81 11.23
N ASP A 147 -6.64 -4.06 10.41
CA ASP A 147 -8.10 -4.12 10.36
C ASP A 147 -8.60 -5.36 9.62
N VAL A 148 -7.80 -5.90 8.69
CA VAL A 148 -8.07 -7.19 8.03
C VAL A 148 -7.90 -8.33 9.04
N ASN A 149 -6.79 -8.34 9.76
CA ASN A 149 -6.51 -9.33 10.79
C ASN A 149 -5.48 -8.79 11.79
N PRO A 150 -5.87 -8.52 13.06
CA PRO A 150 -4.96 -8.02 14.08
C PRO A 150 -3.70 -8.87 14.31
N LYS A 151 -3.77 -10.18 14.04
CA LYS A 151 -2.61 -11.10 14.14
C LYS A 151 -1.53 -10.85 13.08
N TYR A 152 -1.83 -10.06 12.06
CA TYR A 152 -0.83 -9.67 11.05
C TYR A 152 0.01 -8.48 11.52
N GLY A 153 -0.41 -7.78 12.59
CA GLY A 153 0.17 -6.52 12.99
C GLY A 153 -0.21 -5.39 12.03
N LYS A 154 0.48 -4.28 12.11
CA LYS A 154 0.19 -3.10 11.27
C LYS A 154 0.96 -3.11 9.95
N ILE A 155 2.10 -3.80 9.95
CA ILE A 155 3.00 -3.90 8.80
C ILE A 155 3.43 -5.36 8.66
N ILE A 156 3.38 -5.85 7.43
CA ILE A 156 3.86 -7.19 7.04
C ILE A 156 4.89 -7.07 5.94
N LEU A 157 5.80 -8.02 5.87
CA LEU A 157 6.74 -8.13 4.76
C LEU A 157 6.32 -9.27 3.84
N ILE A 158 6.21 -8.96 2.55
CA ILE A 158 5.75 -9.88 1.51
C ILE A 158 6.80 -9.96 0.40
N ASP A 159 7.27 -11.17 0.09
CA ASP A 159 7.93 -11.48 -1.18
C ASP A 159 6.81 -11.82 -2.19
N ILE A 160 6.62 -10.99 -3.21
CA ILE A 160 5.54 -11.17 -4.21
C ILE A 160 5.79 -12.36 -5.14
N ALA A 161 7.02 -12.89 -5.18
CA ALA A 161 7.32 -14.14 -5.90
C ALA A 161 6.78 -15.38 -5.17
N SER A 162 6.35 -15.23 -3.90
CA SER A 162 5.72 -16.31 -3.16
C SER A 162 4.26 -16.47 -3.56
N ASP A 163 3.80 -17.71 -3.66
CA ASP A 163 2.42 -18.08 -4.00
C ASP A 163 1.51 -18.30 -2.78
N SER A 164 2.05 -18.10 -1.56
CA SER A 164 1.35 -18.40 -0.32
C SER A 164 1.50 -17.34 0.75
N SER A 165 0.38 -16.96 1.38
CA SER A 165 0.37 -16.07 2.55
C SER A 165 1.03 -16.68 3.80
N SER A 166 1.38 -17.96 3.80
CA SER A 166 2.12 -18.60 4.89
C SER A 166 3.58 -18.15 4.97
N SER A 167 4.14 -17.65 3.85
CA SER A 167 5.50 -17.11 3.78
C SER A 167 5.60 -15.66 4.29
N TRP A 168 4.49 -14.96 4.46
CA TRP A 168 4.48 -13.57 4.91
C TRP A 168 5.09 -13.43 6.30
N ILE A 169 5.94 -12.42 6.47
CA ILE A 169 6.47 -12.07 7.79
C ILE A 169 5.54 -11.03 8.39
N ARG A 170 4.94 -11.38 9.51
CA ARG A 170 3.88 -10.59 10.15
C ARG A 170 4.47 -9.70 11.22
N ASN A 171 3.73 -8.61 11.52
CA ASN A 171 4.01 -7.73 12.66
C ASN A 171 5.45 -7.20 12.69
N VAL A 172 5.95 -6.80 11.52
CA VAL A 172 7.34 -6.33 11.34
C VAL A 172 7.60 -5.08 12.17
N LYS A 173 8.68 -5.10 12.95
CA LYS A 173 9.15 -4.00 13.80
C LYS A 173 10.55 -3.54 13.45
N THR A 174 11.45 -4.48 13.21
CA THR A 174 12.86 -4.18 12.98
C THR A 174 13.36 -4.91 11.72
N LEU A 175 14.18 -4.21 10.95
CA LEU A 175 14.97 -4.79 9.86
C LEU A 175 16.46 -4.52 10.17
N ASP A 176 17.23 -5.56 10.48
CA ASP A 176 18.65 -5.47 10.75
C ASP A 176 19.45 -6.02 9.55
N ILE A 177 20.13 -5.14 8.86
CA ILE A 177 20.89 -5.42 7.63
C ILE A 177 22.31 -5.79 8.03
N ARG A 178 22.72 -7.04 7.68
CA ARG A 178 24.00 -7.64 8.08
C ARG A 178 24.77 -8.21 6.91
#